data_0c553db5cfa0fe340fe895e2a221b019
#
_entry.id   0c553db5cfa0fe340fe895e2a221b019
#
_cell.length_a   1.000
_cell.length_b   1.000
_cell.length_c   1.000
_cell.angle_alpha   90.00
_cell.angle_beta   90.00
_cell.angle_gamma   90.00
#
_symmetry.space_group_name_H-M   'P 1'
#
loop_
_entity.id
_entity.type
_entity.pdbx_description
1 polymer ?
#
loop_
_entity_poly.entity_id
_entity_poly.type
_entity_poly.pdbx_seq_one_letter_code
_entity_poly.pdbx_strand_id
1 'polypeptide(L)'
;MESENSSEQYDVLIVGAGHAGAQAAINLRQGKFEGTIGLFGDERAHPYERPPLSKEYLAGDKPFERILLRPEDFWGERGIDFQSGARVASVDPLAKTLRLANDREVAFGKLIWAAGGSPRMLPCPGAGAANIHAIRRKRDVDLIREQLDEAQRIVIVGGGYIGLEAAAVMRKMGKQVTVLEALDRVLARVAGPQLSRFYEGEHRAQGVDIRLESMVELFETDERGRAVAAVLTSGESLPMDMGLIGIGIVPEVGPLVSAGAAGGNGVDIDSQCRTSLPDVYAIGDCAAHGNPYADGAHIRLESVQNANDMARVAAMHILGKPMDYDAVPWFWSNQYDLKLQTVGLSTGFDDCVLRGDPAERSFSLAYLRDGQLIALDCVNKTKDYAQGRALITAKAHPDREQLADADLTLKEVALV
;
A
#
# COMPACT_ATOMS: atom_id res chain seq x y z
N MET A 1 -1.59 -51.17 -0.36
CA MET A 1 -0.89 -50.15 0.42
C MET A 1 -1.51 -48.84 0.04
N GLU A 2 -2.57 -48.49 0.77
CA GLU A 2 -3.18 -47.15 0.67
C GLU A 2 -2.13 -46.16 1.20
N SER A 3 -1.68 -45.27 0.33
CA SER A 3 -0.90 -44.10 0.77
C SER A 3 -1.86 -43.29 1.66
N GLU A 4 -1.61 -43.28 2.97
CA GLU A 4 -2.20 -42.27 3.87
C GLU A 4 -1.84 -40.91 3.28
N ASN A 5 -2.82 -40.30 2.64
CA ASN A 5 -2.79 -38.93 2.19
C ASN A 5 -2.94 -38.10 3.48
N SER A 6 -1.85 -37.99 4.28
CA SER A 6 -1.86 -37.09 5.43
C SER A 6 -2.10 -35.68 4.85
N SER A 7 -3.31 -35.18 4.99
CA SER A 7 -3.63 -33.82 4.59
C SER A 7 -2.67 -32.87 5.33
N GLU A 8 -1.96 -32.05 4.58
CA GLU A 8 -1.08 -31.04 5.13
C GLU A 8 -1.90 -30.13 6.06
N GLN A 9 -1.43 -29.95 7.31
CA GLN A 9 -2.18 -29.22 8.33
C GLN A 9 -1.30 -28.28 9.11
N TYR A 10 -1.83 -27.08 9.39
CA TYR A 10 -1.19 -26.07 10.23
C TYR A 10 -2.12 -25.61 11.36
N ASP A 11 -1.55 -25.38 12.55
CA ASP A 11 -2.31 -24.74 13.63
C ASP A 11 -2.68 -23.30 13.27
N VAL A 12 -1.76 -22.57 12.63
CA VAL A 12 -2.03 -21.27 12.02
C VAL A 12 -1.53 -21.26 10.57
N LEU A 13 -2.44 -21.01 9.66
CA LEU A 13 -2.12 -20.84 8.24
C LEU A 13 -2.28 -19.37 7.86
N ILE A 14 -1.26 -18.79 7.22
CA ILE A 14 -1.21 -17.39 6.80
C ILE A 14 -1.18 -17.35 5.28
N VAL A 15 -2.15 -16.69 4.66
CA VAL A 15 -2.26 -16.52 3.21
C VAL A 15 -1.87 -15.10 2.83
N GLY A 16 -0.79 -14.99 2.06
CA GLY A 16 -0.16 -13.74 1.66
C GLY A 16 1.15 -13.50 2.39
N ALA A 17 2.28 -13.62 1.67
CA ALA A 17 3.63 -13.46 2.20
C ALA A 17 4.19 -12.02 2.03
N GLY A 18 3.30 -11.00 2.03
CA GLY A 18 3.67 -9.58 2.09
C GLY A 18 3.99 -9.12 3.52
N HIS A 19 4.06 -7.80 3.73
CA HIS A 19 4.36 -7.21 5.05
C HIS A 19 3.46 -7.76 6.16
N ALA A 20 2.13 -7.78 5.94
CA ALA A 20 1.18 -8.21 6.95
C ALA A 20 1.37 -9.69 7.34
N GLY A 21 1.39 -10.60 6.36
CA GLY A 21 1.53 -12.03 6.65
C GLY A 21 2.89 -12.39 7.23
N ALA A 22 3.97 -11.85 6.69
CA ALA A 22 5.31 -12.04 7.22
C ALA A 22 5.42 -11.55 8.67
N GLN A 23 4.88 -10.35 8.96
CA GLN A 23 4.90 -9.80 10.31
C GLN A 23 4.01 -10.60 11.28
N ALA A 24 2.87 -11.15 10.81
CA ALA A 24 2.02 -12.01 11.62
C ALA A 24 2.75 -13.30 12.04
N ALA A 25 3.44 -13.96 11.10
CA ALA A 25 4.26 -15.14 11.40
C ALA A 25 5.38 -14.83 12.41
N ILE A 26 6.06 -13.68 12.22
CA ILE A 26 7.11 -13.21 13.15
C ILE A 26 6.53 -12.96 14.53
N ASN A 27 5.40 -12.24 14.63
CA ASN A 27 4.76 -11.90 15.90
C ASN A 27 4.31 -13.16 16.67
N LEU A 28 3.77 -14.17 15.99
CA LEU A 28 3.41 -15.45 16.61
C LEU A 28 4.65 -16.13 17.23
N ARG A 29 5.77 -16.20 16.50
CA ARG A 29 7.00 -16.80 17.04
C ARG A 29 7.64 -15.98 18.16
N GLN A 30 7.63 -14.66 18.07
CA GLN A 30 8.06 -13.77 19.16
C GLN A 30 7.18 -13.91 20.40
N GLY A 31 5.89 -14.13 20.21
CA GLY A 31 4.92 -14.42 21.25
C GLY A 31 5.00 -15.85 21.82
N LYS A 32 5.96 -16.66 21.35
CA LYS A 32 6.20 -18.07 21.75
C LYS A 32 5.03 -19.00 21.38
N PHE A 33 4.40 -18.78 20.22
CA PHE A 33 3.44 -19.75 19.69
C PHE A 33 4.21 -21.05 19.32
N GLU A 34 3.83 -22.19 19.92
CA GLU A 34 4.53 -23.48 19.76
C GLU A 34 3.97 -24.32 18.61
N GLY A 35 2.73 -24.02 18.14
CA GLY A 35 2.09 -24.73 17.04
C GLY A 35 2.75 -24.53 15.69
N THR A 36 2.32 -25.30 14.71
CA THR A 36 2.79 -25.21 13.32
C THR A 36 2.29 -23.92 12.64
N ILE A 37 3.16 -23.24 11.87
CA ILE A 37 2.83 -22.05 11.11
C ILE A 37 3.17 -22.29 9.65
N GLY A 38 2.15 -22.22 8.76
CA GLY A 38 2.34 -22.12 7.32
C GLY A 38 2.23 -20.66 6.86
N LEU A 39 3.16 -20.20 6.03
CA LEU A 39 3.12 -18.88 5.38
C LEU A 39 3.10 -19.07 3.86
N PHE A 40 1.96 -18.84 3.23
CA PHE A 40 1.73 -19.11 1.82
C PHE A 40 1.76 -17.82 0.99
N GLY A 41 2.66 -17.76 0.01
CA GLY A 41 2.78 -16.65 -0.93
C GLY A 41 2.49 -17.08 -2.37
N ASP A 42 1.77 -16.29 -3.15
CA ASP A 42 1.53 -16.56 -4.57
C ASP A 42 2.72 -16.21 -5.47
N GLU A 43 3.64 -15.38 -5.00
CA GLU A 43 4.91 -15.08 -5.67
C GLU A 43 5.97 -16.16 -5.36
N ARG A 44 6.92 -16.36 -6.30
CA ARG A 44 8.05 -17.29 -6.10
C ARG A 44 9.23 -16.65 -5.36
N ALA A 45 9.00 -15.53 -4.69
CA ALA A 45 9.99 -14.78 -3.96
C ALA A 45 9.73 -14.89 -2.45
N HIS A 46 10.79 -14.86 -1.64
CA HIS A 46 10.67 -14.70 -0.19
C HIS A 46 10.03 -13.36 0.16
N PRO A 47 9.44 -13.21 1.36
CA PRO A 47 8.82 -11.97 1.79
C PRO A 47 9.77 -10.77 1.70
N TYR A 48 9.33 -9.69 1.04
CA TYR A 48 10.14 -8.52 0.76
C TYR A 48 9.36 -7.21 0.94
N GLU A 49 10.09 -6.10 1.05
CA GLU A 49 9.55 -4.75 1.16
C GLU A 49 8.98 -4.28 -0.18
N ARG A 50 7.69 -3.90 -0.21
CA ARG A 50 7.07 -3.38 -1.44
C ARG A 50 7.42 -1.91 -1.75
N PRO A 51 7.60 -1.00 -0.76
CA PRO A 51 7.89 0.40 -1.06
C PRO A 51 9.12 0.64 -1.94
N PRO A 52 10.19 -0.15 -1.91
CA PRO A 52 11.30 0.02 -2.83
C PRO A 52 10.98 -0.26 -4.31
N LEU A 53 9.90 -0.97 -4.60
CA LEU A 53 9.50 -1.34 -5.97
C LEU A 53 9.20 -0.13 -6.87
N SER A 54 8.74 0.99 -6.30
CA SER A 54 8.52 2.25 -7.02
C SER A 54 9.68 3.25 -6.87
N LYS A 55 10.77 2.85 -6.17
CA LYS A 55 11.89 3.70 -5.79
C LYS A 55 13.24 3.04 -6.12
N GLU A 56 14.00 2.66 -5.07
CA GLU A 56 15.38 2.22 -5.19
C GLU A 56 15.55 0.90 -5.95
N TYR A 57 14.54 0.01 -5.88
CA TYR A 57 14.58 -1.23 -6.65
C TYR A 57 14.31 -0.96 -8.14
N LEU A 58 13.34 -0.08 -8.46
CA LEU A 58 13.08 0.37 -9.83
C LEU A 58 14.30 1.11 -10.42
N ALA A 59 14.93 1.97 -9.62
CA ALA A 59 16.13 2.70 -10.01
C ALA A 59 17.37 1.81 -10.21
N GLY A 60 17.36 0.59 -9.67
CA GLY A 60 18.54 -0.28 -9.64
C GLY A 60 19.53 0.04 -8.52
N ASP A 61 19.20 0.98 -7.64
CA ASP A 61 20.05 1.42 -6.52
C ASP A 61 20.14 0.37 -5.39
N LYS A 62 19.14 -0.52 -5.28
CA LYS A 62 19.13 -1.65 -4.34
C LYS A 62 18.90 -2.98 -5.05
N PRO A 63 19.75 -3.99 -4.86
CA PRO A 63 19.48 -5.35 -5.33
C PRO A 63 18.38 -6.00 -4.48
N PHE A 64 17.77 -7.07 -5.01
CA PHE A 64 16.60 -7.70 -4.40
C PHE A 64 16.86 -8.20 -2.96
N GLU A 65 18.02 -8.76 -2.72
CA GLU A 65 18.44 -9.30 -1.41
C GLU A 65 18.43 -8.24 -0.31
N ARG A 66 18.60 -6.95 -0.69
CA ARG A 66 18.60 -5.81 0.24
C ARG A 66 17.21 -5.31 0.59
N ILE A 67 16.17 -5.80 -0.08
CA ILE A 67 14.77 -5.48 0.20
C ILE A 67 14.01 -6.67 0.78
N LEU A 68 14.64 -7.82 1.04
CA LEU A 68 14.03 -8.92 1.78
C LEU A 68 13.67 -8.48 3.20
N LEU A 69 12.46 -8.83 3.66
CA LEU A 69 12.03 -8.56 5.04
C LEU A 69 12.90 -9.29 6.06
N ARG A 70 13.36 -10.48 5.71
CA ARG A 70 14.33 -11.30 6.47
C ARG A 70 15.16 -12.13 5.49
N PRO A 71 16.36 -12.58 5.89
CA PRO A 71 17.12 -13.57 5.13
C PRO A 71 16.28 -14.81 4.82
N GLU A 72 16.58 -15.51 3.74
CA GLU A 72 15.76 -16.62 3.23
C GLU A 72 15.64 -17.78 4.23
N ASP A 73 16.71 -18.14 4.92
CA ASP A 73 16.79 -19.19 5.94
C ASP A 73 16.08 -18.86 7.25
N PHE A 74 15.86 -17.57 7.53
CA PHE A 74 15.15 -17.11 8.75
C PHE A 74 13.81 -17.84 8.99
N TRP A 75 13.04 -18.09 7.94
CA TRP A 75 11.71 -18.69 8.07
C TRP A 75 11.79 -20.10 8.60
N GLY A 76 12.63 -20.95 7.98
CA GLY A 76 12.89 -22.33 8.44
C GLY A 76 13.51 -22.39 9.84
N GLU A 77 14.51 -21.55 10.13
CA GLU A 77 15.14 -21.47 11.46
C GLU A 77 14.16 -21.11 12.57
N ARG A 78 13.08 -20.38 12.24
CA ARG A 78 12.00 -20.02 13.15
C ARG A 78 10.84 -21.01 13.15
N GLY A 79 10.95 -22.12 12.42
CA GLY A 79 9.88 -23.11 12.30
C GLY A 79 8.63 -22.54 11.61
N ILE A 80 8.80 -21.59 10.68
CA ILE A 80 7.77 -21.08 9.79
C ILE A 80 7.95 -21.79 8.45
N ASP A 81 6.96 -22.59 8.05
CA ASP A 81 6.96 -23.24 6.75
C ASP A 81 6.51 -22.26 5.67
N PHE A 82 7.48 -21.69 4.94
CA PHE A 82 7.21 -20.76 3.85
C PHE A 82 7.02 -21.50 2.54
N GLN A 83 5.83 -21.35 1.96
CA GLN A 83 5.42 -21.96 0.69
C GLN A 83 5.27 -20.88 -0.40
N SER A 84 6.23 -20.78 -1.30
CA SER A 84 6.19 -19.87 -2.45
C SER A 84 5.37 -20.45 -3.61
N GLY A 85 4.74 -19.59 -4.42
CA GLY A 85 3.88 -20.00 -5.55
C GLY A 85 2.59 -20.70 -5.11
N ALA A 86 2.20 -20.55 -3.85
CA ALA A 86 1.03 -21.19 -3.25
C ALA A 86 -0.20 -20.25 -3.31
N ARG A 87 -0.79 -20.10 -4.50
CA ARG A 87 -2.01 -19.32 -4.70
C ARG A 87 -3.23 -20.06 -4.18
N VAL A 88 -3.98 -19.46 -3.27
CA VAL A 88 -5.24 -19.99 -2.75
C VAL A 88 -6.39 -19.69 -3.71
N ALA A 89 -7.15 -20.72 -4.08
CA ALA A 89 -8.30 -20.63 -4.97
C ALA A 89 -9.63 -20.57 -4.21
N SER A 90 -9.77 -21.32 -3.10
CA SER A 90 -10.99 -21.32 -2.28
C SER A 90 -10.70 -21.64 -0.82
N VAL A 91 -11.64 -21.28 0.04
CA VAL A 91 -11.61 -21.55 1.50
C VAL A 91 -12.94 -22.21 1.90
N ASP A 92 -12.88 -23.28 2.68
CA ASP A 92 -14.02 -23.85 3.40
C ASP A 92 -13.82 -23.60 4.92
N PRO A 93 -14.50 -22.62 5.49
CA PRO A 93 -14.32 -22.27 6.90
C PRO A 93 -14.96 -23.28 7.85
N LEU A 94 -15.92 -24.10 7.38
CA LEU A 94 -16.57 -25.12 8.19
C LEU A 94 -15.71 -26.39 8.29
N ALA A 95 -15.18 -26.85 7.16
CA ALA A 95 -14.20 -27.93 7.12
C ALA A 95 -12.83 -27.52 7.62
N LYS A 96 -12.56 -26.20 7.76
CA LYS A 96 -11.25 -25.61 8.06
C LYS A 96 -10.18 -26.07 7.07
N THR A 97 -10.49 -26.00 5.80
CA THR A 97 -9.58 -26.31 4.70
C THR A 97 -9.52 -25.18 3.69
N LEU A 98 -8.43 -25.09 2.96
CA LEU A 98 -8.31 -24.28 1.78
C LEU A 98 -7.78 -25.13 0.62
N ARG A 99 -8.11 -24.73 -0.61
CA ARG A 99 -7.60 -25.34 -1.82
C ARG A 99 -6.74 -24.34 -2.58
N LEU A 100 -5.56 -24.81 -2.98
CA LEU A 100 -4.66 -24.05 -3.82
C LEU A 100 -5.08 -24.15 -5.31
N ALA A 101 -4.53 -23.28 -6.14
CA ALA A 101 -4.76 -23.28 -7.59
C ALA A 101 -4.25 -24.55 -8.31
N ASN A 102 -3.42 -25.36 -7.67
CA ASN A 102 -2.95 -26.67 -8.15
C ASN A 102 -3.72 -27.85 -7.54
N ASP A 103 -4.92 -27.60 -7.01
CA ASP A 103 -5.83 -28.57 -6.37
C ASP A 103 -5.33 -29.22 -5.06
N ARG A 104 -4.15 -28.81 -4.53
CA ARG A 104 -3.68 -29.24 -3.23
C ARG A 104 -4.60 -28.68 -2.12
N GLU A 105 -5.05 -29.54 -1.23
CA GLU A 105 -5.86 -29.16 -0.07
C GLU A 105 -4.99 -29.09 1.19
N VAL A 106 -5.23 -28.07 2.01
CA VAL A 106 -4.48 -27.80 3.24
C VAL A 106 -5.45 -27.46 4.36
N ALA A 107 -5.33 -28.14 5.50
CA ALA A 107 -6.13 -27.90 6.69
C ALA A 107 -5.51 -26.84 7.59
N PHE A 108 -6.33 -26.12 8.36
CA PHE A 108 -5.88 -25.11 9.31
C PHE A 108 -6.68 -25.13 10.61
N GLY A 109 -6.03 -24.81 11.72
CA GLY A 109 -6.69 -24.49 12.98
C GLY A 109 -7.26 -23.08 12.97
N LYS A 110 -6.42 -22.10 12.59
CA LYS A 110 -6.79 -20.68 12.38
C LYS A 110 -6.21 -20.18 11.06
N LEU A 111 -6.94 -19.31 10.39
CA LEU A 111 -6.54 -18.73 9.10
C LEU A 111 -6.33 -17.23 9.27
N ILE A 112 -5.17 -16.72 8.83
CA ILE A 112 -4.90 -15.28 8.68
C ILE A 112 -4.85 -14.96 7.18
N TRP A 113 -5.80 -14.15 6.70
CA TRP A 113 -5.85 -13.68 5.33
C TRP A 113 -5.12 -12.35 5.21
N ALA A 114 -3.97 -12.35 4.53
CA ALA A 114 -3.08 -11.22 4.34
C ALA A 114 -2.73 -11.00 2.86
N ALA A 115 -3.66 -11.37 1.96
CA ALA A 115 -3.43 -11.40 0.52
C ALA A 115 -3.25 -10.01 -0.13
N GLY A 116 -3.55 -8.93 0.60
CA GLY A 116 -3.39 -7.57 0.11
C GLY A 116 -4.32 -7.26 -1.07
N GLY A 117 -3.77 -6.83 -2.21
CA GLY A 117 -4.55 -6.54 -3.41
C GLY A 117 -3.72 -6.60 -4.68
N SER A 118 -4.40 -6.77 -5.81
CA SER A 118 -3.84 -6.70 -7.16
C SER A 118 -3.99 -5.31 -7.77
N PRO A 119 -3.09 -4.89 -8.67
CA PRO A 119 -3.23 -3.60 -9.36
C PRO A 119 -4.56 -3.52 -10.11
N ARG A 120 -5.20 -2.38 -10.01
CA ARG A 120 -6.31 -2.06 -10.90
C ARG A 120 -5.76 -1.73 -12.28
N MET A 121 -6.21 -2.46 -13.30
CA MET A 121 -5.86 -2.19 -14.70
C MET A 121 -6.98 -1.39 -15.36
N LEU A 122 -6.63 -0.67 -16.44
CA LEU A 122 -7.62 0.04 -17.24
C LEU A 122 -8.44 -0.96 -18.08
N PRO A 123 -9.77 -0.84 -18.08
CA PRO A 123 -10.64 -1.70 -18.90
C PRO A 123 -10.79 -1.11 -20.33
N CYS A 124 -9.68 -0.74 -20.97
CA CYS A 124 -9.71 -0.13 -22.31
C CYS A 124 -8.91 -0.97 -23.32
N PRO A 125 -9.19 -0.83 -24.63
CA PRO A 125 -8.42 -1.49 -25.67
C PRO A 125 -6.93 -1.20 -25.56
N GLY A 126 -6.08 -2.19 -25.77
CA GLY A 126 -4.62 -2.06 -25.73
C GLY A 126 -4.00 -2.03 -24.33
N ALA A 127 -4.78 -2.00 -23.24
CA ALA A 127 -4.25 -1.98 -21.86
C ALA A 127 -3.50 -3.26 -21.46
N GLY A 128 -3.66 -4.36 -22.23
CA GLY A 128 -2.92 -5.61 -22.05
C GLY A 128 -1.66 -5.71 -22.91
N ALA A 129 -1.21 -4.63 -23.55
CA ALA A 129 0.00 -4.64 -24.38
C ALA A 129 1.25 -4.98 -23.56
N ALA A 130 2.24 -5.62 -24.19
CA ALA A 130 3.43 -6.17 -23.51
C ALA A 130 4.33 -5.13 -22.83
N ASN A 131 4.16 -3.85 -23.12
CA ASN A 131 4.87 -2.73 -22.55
C ASN A 131 3.96 -1.82 -21.69
N ILE A 132 2.79 -2.31 -21.29
CA ILE A 132 1.94 -1.69 -20.28
C ILE A 132 2.07 -2.49 -18.98
N HIS A 133 2.51 -1.83 -17.93
CA HIS A 133 2.84 -2.46 -16.64
C HIS A 133 2.11 -1.81 -15.49
N ALA A 134 2.02 -2.52 -14.36
CA ALA A 134 1.73 -1.94 -13.06
C ALA A 134 2.93 -2.15 -12.12
N ILE A 135 2.98 -1.46 -11.00
CA ILE A 135 4.02 -1.65 -9.99
C ILE A 135 3.37 -2.25 -8.73
N ARG A 136 3.49 -3.56 -8.56
CA ARG A 136 2.98 -4.25 -7.36
C ARG A 136 3.89 -5.38 -6.88
N ARG A 137 4.47 -6.14 -7.81
CA ARG A 137 5.27 -7.32 -7.56
C ARG A 137 6.70 -7.14 -8.06
N LYS A 138 7.63 -7.89 -7.50
CA LYS A 138 9.03 -7.92 -7.99
C LYS A 138 9.07 -8.15 -9.50
N ARG A 139 8.34 -9.15 -10.00
CA ARG A 139 8.29 -9.49 -11.42
C ARG A 139 7.87 -8.33 -12.30
N ASP A 140 6.93 -7.50 -11.85
CA ASP A 140 6.46 -6.34 -12.62
C ASP A 140 7.62 -5.37 -12.85
N VAL A 141 8.39 -5.10 -11.78
CA VAL A 141 9.54 -4.18 -11.84
C VAL A 141 10.70 -4.78 -12.62
N ASP A 142 10.94 -6.08 -12.53
CA ASP A 142 11.95 -6.76 -13.35
C ASP A 142 11.65 -6.58 -14.84
N LEU A 143 10.38 -6.80 -15.26
CA LEU A 143 9.94 -6.60 -16.64
C LEU A 143 10.05 -5.12 -17.10
N ILE A 144 9.71 -4.18 -16.21
CA ILE A 144 9.89 -2.75 -16.49
C ILE A 144 11.38 -2.46 -16.73
N ARG A 145 12.26 -2.92 -15.86
CA ARG A 145 13.71 -2.69 -15.94
C ARG A 145 14.32 -3.29 -17.22
N GLU A 146 13.90 -4.50 -17.60
CA GLU A 146 14.33 -5.16 -18.84
C GLU A 146 14.01 -4.34 -20.10
N GLN A 147 12.89 -3.60 -20.09
CA GLN A 147 12.43 -2.82 -21.23
C GLN A 147 12.87 -1.35 -21.16
N LEU A 148 13.35 -0.90 -20.00
CA LEU A 148 13.57 0.52 -19.73
C LEU A 148 14.71 1.13 -20.54
N ASP A 149 15.73 0.34 -20.89
CA ASP A 149 16.86 0.83 -21.69
C ASP A 149 16.42 1.30 -23.09
N GLU A 150 15.45 0.61 -23.68
CA GLU A 150 14.91 0.92 -25.02
C GLU A 150 13.79 2.00 -24.96
N ALA A 151 13.11 2.16 -23.81
CA ALA A 151 12.03 3.10 -23.66
C ALA A 151 12.54 4.51 -23.32
N GLN A 152 12.08 5.53 -24.06
CA GLN A 152 12.39 6.93 -23.80
C GLN A 152 11.16 7.72 -23.32
N ARG A 153 9.99 7.44 -23.89
CA ARG A 153 8.73 8.13 -23.60
C ARG A 153 7.87 7.24 -22.69
N ILE A 154 7.69 7.67 -21.47
CA ILE A 154 6.93 6.93 -20.45
C ILE A 154 5.63 7.65 -20.17
N VAL A 155 4.50 6.97 -20.33
CA VAL A 155 3.19 7.47 -19.92
C VAL A 155 2.76 6.75 -18.62
N ILE A 156 2.51 7.53 -17.59
CA ILE A 156 2.05 7.03 -16.29
C ILE A 156 0.59 7.44 -16.10
N VAL A 157 -0.29 6.47 -15.90
CA VAL A 157 -1.72 6.71 -15.65
C VAL A 157 -1.99 6.59 -14.16
N GLY A 158 -2.35 7.72 -13.55
CA GLY A 158 -2.61 7.89 -12.13
C GLY A 158 -1.56 8.75 -11.41
N GLY A 159 -1.98 9.91 -10.92
CA GLY A 159 -1.19 10.87 -10.15
C GLY A 159 -1.20 10.59 -8.64
N GLY A 160 -1.34 9.32 -8.22
CA GLY A 160 -1.19 8.88 -6.84
C GLY A 160 0.28 8.74 -6.43
N TYR A 161 0.55 8.39 -5.16
CA TYR A 161 1.93 8.28 -4.65
C TYR A 161 2.81 7.37 -5.49
N ILE A 162 2.36 6.16 -5.85
CA ILE A 162 3.17 5.19 -6.62
C ILE A 162 3.46 5.74 -8.03
N GLY A 163 2.48 6.37 -8.69
CA GLY A 163 2.68 6.99 -9.99
C GLY A 163 3.70 8.13 -9.96
N LEU A 164 3.61 9.01 -8.96
CA LEU A 164 4.55 10.12 -8.79
C LEU A 164 5.96 9.64 -8.37
N GLU A 165 6.07 8.62 -7.51
CA GLU A 165 7.35 8.01 -7.15
C GLU A 165 8.03 7.41 -8.39
N ALA A 166 7.29 6.66 -9.20
CA ALA A 166 7.79 6.13 -10.47
C ALA A 166 8.18 7.25 -11.43
N ALA A 167 7.38 8.32 -11.54
CA ALA A 167 7.70 9.49 -12.35
C ALA A 167 9.02 10.13 -11.92
N ALA A 168 9.25 10.29 -10.62
CA ALA A 168 10.50 10.84 -10.09
C ALA A 168 11.70 9.97 -10.44
N VAL A 169 11.60 8.63 -10.30
CA VAL A 169 12.66 7.69 -10.68
C VAL A 169 12.94 7.75 -12.18
N MET A 170 11.90 7.67 -13.01
CA MET A 170 12.04 7.70 -14.48
C MET A 170 12.68 9.01 -14.96
N ARG A 171 12.29 10.15 -14.37
CA ARG A 171 12.92 11.45 -14.68
C ARG A 171 14.40 11.48 -14.30
N LYS A 172 14.75 10.98 -13.10
CA LYS A 172 16.15 10.86 -12.66
C LYS A 172 16.99 9.99 -13.62
N MET A 173 16.37 8.98 -14.25
CA MET A 173 16.98 8.13 -15.28
C MET A 173 17.01 8.79 -16.67
N GLY A 174 16.59 10.06 -16.81
CA GLY A 174 16.63 10.82 -18.07
C GLY A 174 15.48 10.53 -19.03
N LYS A 175 14.41 9.83 -18.61
CA LYS A 175 13.26 9.52 -19.45
C LYS A 175 12.33 10.74 -19.62
N GLN A 176 11.62 10.81 -20.74
CA GLN A 176 10.50 11.74 -20.93
C GLN A 176 9.26 11.16 -20.26
N VAL A 177 8.69 11.85 -19.28
CA VAL A 177 7.60 11.33 -18.47
C VAL A 177 6.38 12.23 -18.60
N THR A 178 5.24 11.63 -18.97
CA THR A 178 3.91 12.24 -18.90
C THR A 178 3.09 11.51 -17.84
N VAL A 179 2.52 12.24 -16.89
CA VAL A 179 1.58 11.71 -15.88
C VAL A 179 0.18 12.18 -16.26
N LEU A 180 -0.73 11.21 -16.42
CA LEU A 180 -2.16 11.44 -16.68
C LEU A 180 -2.93 11.22 -15.39
N GLU A 181 -3.64 12.23 -14.91
CA GLU A 181 -4.53 12.17 -13.75
C GLU A 181 -5.96 12.51 -14.19
N ALA A 182 -6.90 11.64 -13.85
CA ALA A 182 -8.30 11.81 -14.22
C ALA A 182 -9.01 12.92 -13.41
N LEU A 183 -8.48 13.26 -12.22
CA LEU A 183 -9.02 14.30 -11.36
C LEU A 183 -8.33 15.65 -11.61
N ASP A 184 -8.86 16.68 -10.96
CA ASP A 184 -8.41 18.07 -11.06
C ASP A 184 -7.04 18.35 -10.41
N ARG A 185 -6.45 17.38 -9.71
CA ARG A 185 -5.15 17.49 -9.05
C ARG A 185 -4.53 16.12 -8.76
N VAL A 186 -3.22 16.04 -8.69
CA VAL A 186 -2.53 14.84 -8.21
C VAL A 186 -2.82 14.63 -6.72
N LEU A 187 -2.67 13.39 -6.23
CA LEU A 187 -2.91 13.01 -4.83
C LEU A 187 -4.32 13.36 -4.30
N ALA A 188 -5.30 13.61 -5.18
CA ALA A 188 -6.62 14.12 -4.80
C ALA A 188 -7.36 13.27 -3.76
N ARG A 189 -7.11 11.95 -3.76
CA ARG A 189 -7.77 11.00 -2.84
C ARG A 189 -7.12 10.90 -1.47
N VAL A 190 -5.89 11.41 -1.31
CA VAL A 190 -5.04 11.11 -0.15
C VAL A 190 -4.37 12.33 0.49
N ALA A 191 -4.45 13.49 -0.15
CA ALA A 191 -3.82 14.73 0.32
C ALA A 191 -4.70 15.95 0.09
N GLY A 192 -4.46 16.99 0.89
CA GLY A 192 -5.11 18.29 0.71
C GLY A 192 -4.62 19.04 -0.54
N PRO A 193 -5.41 20.06 -1.03
CA PRO A 193 -5.06 20.78 -2.24
C PRO A 193 -3.71 21.49 -2.22
N GLN A 194 -3.26 21.93 -1.05
CA GLN A 194 -1.97 22.62 -0.91
C GLN A 194 -0.80 21.68 -1.15
N LEU A 195 -0.84 20.45 -0.60
CA LEU A 195 0.17 19.42 -0.85
C LEU A 195 0.17 18.97 -2.31
N SER A 196 -1.02 18.80 -2.90
CA SER A 196 -1.16 18.47 -4.33
C SER A 196 -0.45 19.49 -5.22
N ARG A 197 -0.74 20.78 -5.04
CA ARG A 197 -0.10 21.87 -5.82
C ARG A 197 1.41 21.91 -5.64
N PHE A 198 1.89 21.67 -4.41
CA PHE A 198 3.33 21.61 -4.14
C PHE A 198 3.98 20.49 -4.96
N TYR A 199 3.46 19.26 -4.90
CA TYR A 199 4.02 18.14 -5.66
C TYR A 199 3.88 18.29 -7.17
N GLU A 200 2.79 18.89 -7.67
CA GLU A 200 2.66 19.24 -9.09
C GLU A 200 3.78 20.20 -9.52
N GLY A 201 4.03 21.25 -8.73
CA GLY A 201 5.09 22.21 -8.99
C GLY A 201 6.47 21.57 -9.03
N GLU A 202 6.78 20.70 -8.06
CA GLU A 202 8.05 19.98 -7.99
C GLU A 202 8.26 19.04 -9.20
N HIS A 203 7.24 18.25 -9.56
CA HIS A 203 7.33 17.37 -10.71
C HIS A 203 7.48 18.12 -12.03
N ARG A 204 6.72 19.21 -12.22
CA ARG A 204 6.85 20.07 -13.41
C ARG A 204 8.23 20.73 -13.49
N ALA A 205 8.78 21.20 -12.37
CA ALA A 205 10.12 21.75 -12.29
C ALA A 205 11.21 20.72 -12.66
N GLN A 206 10.98 19.44 -12.38
CA GLN A 206 11.84 18.33 -12.81
C GLN A 206 11.57 17.89 -14.26
N GLY A 207 10.65 18.54 -14.98
CA GLY A 207 10.34 18.27 -16.38
C GLY A 207 9.37 17.11 -16.60
N VAL A 208 8.54 16.76 -15.63
CA VAL A 208 7.38 15.87 -15.83
C VAL A 208 6.25 16.66 -16.47
N ASP A 209 5.67 16.15 -17.55
CA ASP A 209 4.42 16.67 -18.12
C ASP A 209 3.24 16.10 -17.33
N ILE A 210 2.66 16.89 -16.40
CA ILE A 210 1.46 16.50 -15.65
C ILE A 210 0.23 17.03 -16.37
N ARG A 211 -0.68 16.12 -16.71
CA ARG A 211 -1.97 16.39 -17.34
C ARG A 211 -3.09 15.97 -16.42
N LEU A 212 -3.78 16.94 -15.90
CA LEU A 212 -4.95 16.79 -15.05
C LEU A 212 -6.21 16.62 -15.91
N GLU A 213 -7.28 16.10 -15.34
CA GLU A 213 -8.56 15.86 -16.00
C GLU A 213 -8.40 15.08 -17.32
N SER A 214 -7.39 14.20 -17.36
CA SER A 214 -6.96 13.48 -18.56
C SER A 214 -7.13 11.98 -18.38
N MET A 215 -8.01 11.38 -19.18
CA MET A 215 -8.29 9.94 -19.15
C MET A 215 -7.88 9.28 -20.46
N VAL A 216 -7.32 8.07 -20.34
CA VAL A 216 -6.99 7.24 -21.50
C VAL A 216 -8.27 6.54 -21.98
N GLU A 217 -8.56 6.66 -23.28
CA GLU A 217 -9.63 5.95 -23.96
C GLU A 217 -9.14 4.57 -24.46
N LEU A 218 -7.95 4.56 -25.07
CA LEU A 218 -7.33 3.32 -25.57
C LEU A 218 -5.80 3.48 -25.68
N PHE A 219 -5.10 2.36 -25.84
CA PHE A 219 -3.71 2.34 -26.31
C PHE A 219 -3.66 1.80 -27.73
N GLU A 220 -3.08 2.59 -28.63
CA GLU A 220 -2.77 2.11 -29.99
C GLU A 220 -1.60 1.12 -29.93
N THR A 221 -1.73 0.00 -30.63
CA THR A 221 -0.69 -1.04 -30.66
C THR A 221 -0.15 -1.25 -32.06
N ASP A 222 1.16 -1.55 -32.13
CA ASP A 222 1.80 -1.99 -33.36
C ASP A 222 1.46 -3.45 -33.72
N GLU A 223 1.97 -3.91 -34.86
CA GLU A 223 1.77 -5.30 -35.35
C GLU A 223 2.34 -6.37 -34.39
N ARG A 224 3.23 -5.98 -33.45
CA ARG A 224 3.82 -6.85 -32.42
C ARG A 224 3.03 -6.83 -31.11
N GLY A 225 1.91 -6.09 -31.05
CA GLY A 225 1.09 -5.96 -29.86
C GLY A 225 1.71 -5.08 -28.77
N ARG A 226 2.65 -4.19 -29.10
CA ARG A 226 3.22 -3.19 -28.19
C ARG A 226 2.44 -1.88 -28.32
N ALA A 227 2.11 -1.26 -27.22
CA ALA A 227 1.50 0.07 -27.23
C ALA A 227 2.50 1.12 -27.73
N VAL A 228 2.08 1.93 -28.70
CA VAL A 228 2.88 2.98 -29.33
C VAL A 228 2.35 4.38 -29.06
N ALA A 229 1.08 4.48 -28.65
CA ALA A 229 0.48 5.72 -28.20
C ALA A 229 -0.64 5.49 -27.19
N ALA A 230 -0.85 6.45 -26.28
CA ALA A 230 -2.02 6.57 -25.45
C ALA A 230 -2.96 7.60 -26.07
N VAL A 231 -4.17 7.18 -26.44
CA VAL A 231 -5.22 8.07 -26.96
C VAL A 231 -6.10 8.49 -25.80
N LEU A 232 -6.23 9.79 -25.61
CA LEU A 232 -7.04 10.38 -24.56
C LEU A 232 -8.50 10.52 -24.99
N THR A 233 -9.40 10.61 -24.05
CA THR A 233 -10.85 10.89 -24.29
C THR A 233 -11.09 12.25 -24.99
N SER A 234 -10.10 13.14 -24.97
CA SER A 234 -10.11 14.40 -25.76
C SER A 234 -9.84 14.19 -27.26
N GLY A 235 -9.42 12.99 -27.66
CA GLY A 235 -8.94 12.68 -29.02
C GLY A 235 -7.44 12.95 -29.22
N GLU A 236 -6.72 13.45 -28.24
CA GLU A 236 -5.27 13.64 -28.34
C GLU A 236 -4.56 12.29 -28.27
N SER A 237 -3.58 12.08 -29.15
CA SER A 237 -2.71 10.89 -29.16
C SER A 237 -1.33 11.26 -28.63
N LEU A 238 -0.89 10.56 -27.58
CA LEU A 238 0.41 10.74 -26.93
C LEU A 238 1.33 9.59 -27.29
N PRO A 239 2.35 9.81 -28.13
CA PRO A 239 3.32 8.78 -28.46
C PRO A 239 4.05 8.28 -27.20
N MET A 240 4.22 6.95 -27.07
CA MET A 240 4.84 6.32 -25.92
C MET A 240 5.64 5.08 -26.31
N ASP A 241 6.58 4.73 -25.45
CA ASP A 241 7.37 3.50 -25.57
C ASP A 241 7.03 2.52 -24.45
N MET A 242 6.53 3.02 -23.31
CA MET A 242 6.10 2.22 -22.14
C MET A 242 4.98 2.94 -21.37
N GLY A 243 4.04 2.16 -20.85
CA GLY A 243 2.98 2.63 -19.98
C GLY A 243 3.07 2.04 -18.56
N LEU A 244 2.82 2.87 -17.55
CA LEU A 244 2.69 2.44 -16.16
C LEU A 244 1.29 2.78 -15.65
N ILE A 245 0.58 1.80 -15.11
CA ILE A 245 -0.77 1.97 -14.57
C ILE A 245 -0.71 2.00 -13.04
N GLY A 246 -1.04 3.16 -12.44
CA GLY A 246 -0.99 3.42 -11.00
C GLY A 246 -2.31 3.95 -10.43
N ILE A 247 -3.45 3.33 -10.75
CA ILE A 247 -4.81 3.79 -10.39
C ILE A 247 -5.40 3.08 -9.16
N GLY A 248 -4.55 2.54 -8.28
CA GLY A 248 -4.95 1.85 -7.05
C GLY A 248 -5.02 0.33 -7.19
N ILE A 249 -5.53 -0.32 -6.15
CA ILE A 249 -5.63 -1.78 -6.09
C ILE A 249 -7.07 -2.26 -5.98
N VAL A 250 -7.27 -3.54 -6.30
CA VAL A 250 -8.47 -4.33 -5.97
C VAL A 250 -8.06 -5.30 -4.86
N PRO A 251 -8.71 -5.30 -3.69
CA PRO A 251 -8.37 -6.20 -2.61
C PRO A 251 -8.59 -7.66 -3.00
N GLU A 252 -7.64 -8.52 -2.66
CA GLU A 252 -7.69 -9.97 -2.96
C GLU A 252 -8.50 -10.70 -1.89
N VAL A 253 -9.83 -10.58 -1.97
CA VAL A 253 -10.78 -11.11 -0.98
C VAL A 253 -11.72 -12.18 -1.54
N GLY A 254 -11.64 -12.45 -2.85
CA GLY A 254 -12.55 -13.35 -3.55
C GLY A 254 -12.81 -14.68 -2.83
N PRO A 255 -11.78 -15.46 -2.45
CA PRO A 255 -11.95 -16.72 -1.75
C PRO A 255 -12.70 -16.63 -0.42
N LEU A 256 -12.49 -15.57 0.37
CA LEU A 256 -13.20 -15.37 1.64
C LEU A 256 -14.64 -14.92 1.44
N VAL A 257 -14.88 -13.99 0.51
CA VAL A 257 -16.25 -13.53 0.19
C VAL A 257 -17.07 -14.66 -0.39
N SER A 258 -16.50 -15.49 -1.25
CA SER A 258 -17.15 -16.71 -1.78
C SER A 258 -17.44 -17.74 -0.69
N ALA A 259 -16.66 -17.76 0.39
CA ALA A 259 -16.88 -18.59 1.56
C ALA A 259 -17.89 -17.99 2.57
N GLY A 260 -18.46 -16.82 2.27
CA GLY A 260 -19.48 -16.16 3.07
C GLY A 260 -18.97 -15.10 4.05
N ALA A 261 -17.70 -14.64 3.92
CA ALA A 261 -17.21 -13.52 4.70
C ALA A 261 -17.97 -12.24 4.34
N ALA A 262 -18.34 -11.45 5.35
CA ALA A 262 -18.85 -10.11 5.15
C ALA A 262 -17.78 -9.21 4.54
N GLY A 263 -18.20 -8.30 3.63
CA GLY A 263 -17.28 -7.36 2.98
C GLY A 263 -17.63 -7.10 1.52
N GLY A 264 -16.78 -6.31 0.87
CA GLY A 264 -16.91 -5.94 -0.53
C GLY A 264 -15.63 -5.30 -1.03
N ASN A 265 -15.39 -4.03 -0.69
CA ASN A 265 -14.10 -3.37 -0.90
C ASN A 265 -13.14 -3.68 0.28
N GLY A 266 -12.85 -4.95 0.48
CA GLY A 266 -12.13 -5.51 1.62
C GLY A 266 -13.01 -6.54 2.35
N VAL A 267 -12.41 -7.34 3.23
CA VAL A 267 -13.14 -8.19 4.19
C VAL A 267 -13.37 -7.39 5.45
N ASP A 268 -14.62 -7.37 5.93
CA ASP A 268 -15.00 -6.67 7.14
C ASP A 268 -14.40 -7.38 8.37
N ILE A 269 -13.75 -6.61 9.22
CA ILE A 269 -13.15 -7.10 10.45
C ILE A 269 -13.60 -6.28 11.66
N ASP A 270 -13.56 -6.92 12.83
CA ASP A 270 -13.70 -6.24 14.12
C ASP A 270 -12.36 -5.62 14.58
N SER A 271 -12.38 -4.99 15.76
CA SER A 271 -11.19 -4.37 16.37
C SER A 271 -10.05 -5.36 16.66
N GLN A 272 -10.32 -6.65 16.65
CA GLN A 272 -9.33 -7.72 16.86
C GLN A 272 -8.92 -8.43 15.57
N CYS A 273 -9.22 -7.82 14.41
CA CYS A 273 -8.97 -8.33 13.07
C CYS A 273 -9.69 -9.64 12.73
N ARG A 274 -10.76 -10.01 13.46
CA ARG A 274 -11.56 -11.19 13.16
C ARG A 274 -12.57 -10.86 12.07
N THR A 275 -12.76 -11.79 11.14
CA THR A 275 -13.84 -11.72 10.12
C THR A 275 -15.15 -12.28 10.67
N SER A 276 -16.21 -12.25 9.87
CA SER A 276 -17.47 -12.93 10.18
C SER A 276 -17.38 -14.47 10.16
N LEU A 277 -16.31 -15.04 9.60
CA LEU A 277 -16.08 -16.47 9.56
C LEU A 277 -15.35 -16.94 10.82
N PRO A 278 -15.71 -18.12 11.38
CA PRO A 278 -15.09 -18.63 12.58
C PRO A 278 -13.61 -18.96 12.35
N ASP A 279 -12.74 -18.59 13.29
CA ASP A 279 -11.29 -18.80 13.26
C ASP A 279 -10.56 -18.20 12.05
N VAL A 280 -11.17 -17.21 11.35
CA VAL A 280 -10.61 -16.52 10.20
C VAL A 280 -10.40 -15.04 10.52
N TYR A 281 -9.17 -14.57 10.30
CA TYR A 281 -8.74 -13.18 10.46
C TYR A 281 -8.41 -12.58 9.09
N ALA A 282 -8.55 -11.26 8.94
CA ALA A 282 -8.03 -10.54 7.77
C ALA A 282 -7.20 -9.34 8.22
N ILE A 283 -6.08 -9.08 7.55
CA ILE A 283 -5.11 -8.04 7.94
C ILE A 283 -4.50 -7.35 6.72
N GLY A 284 -4.06 -6.10 6.90
CA GLY A 284 -3.40 -5.30 5.87
C GLY A 284 -4.36 -4.74 4.82
N ASP A 285 -3.86 -4.56 3.59
CA ASP A 285 -4.58 -3.85 2.51
C ASP A 285 -5.93 -4.48 2.12
N CYS A 286 -6.20 -5.73 2.47
CA CYS A 286 -7.46 -6.43 2.15
C CYS A 286 -8.51 -6.36 3.27
N ALA A 287 -8.17 -5.81 4.45
CA ALA A 287 -9.07 -5.73 5.60
C ALA A 287 -9.74 -4.36 5.70
N ALA A 288 -11.05 -4.34 5.92
CA ALA A 288 -11.84 -3.14 6.12
C ALA A 288 -12.42 -3.10 7.55
N HIS A 289 -12.35 -1.95 8.22
CA HIS A 289 -12.72 -1.80 9.63
C HIS A 289 -13.25 -0.41 9.95
N GLY A 290 -14.05 -0.31 11.00
CA GLY A 290 -14.41 0.97 11.60
C GLY A 290 -13.17 1.62 12.22
N ASN A 291 -12.75 2.77 11.67
CA ASN A 291 -11.51 3.41 12.11
C ASN A 291 -11.79 4.60 13.04
N PRO A 292 -11.20 4.66 14.26
CA PRO A 292 -11.46 5.72 15.23
C PRO A 292 -10.95 7.11 14.78
N TYR A 293 -9.99 7.16 13.84
CA TYR A 293 -9.47 8.40 13.25
C TYR A 293 -10.25 8.86 12.01
N ALA A 294 -11.25 8.08 11.60
CA ALA A 294 -12.22 8.41 10.55
C ALA A 294 -13.67 8.46 11.11
N ASP A 295 -13.84 8.85 12.37
CA ASP A 295 -15.14 8.89 13.08
C ASP A 295 -15.92 7.56 13.05
N GLY A 296 -15.20 6.46 13.09
CA GLY A 296 -15.79 5.13 12.96
C GLY A 296 -16.21 4.75 11.54
N ALA A 297 -15.92 5.58 10.55
CA ALA A 297 -16.18 5.22 9.16
C ALA A 297 -15.49 3.91 8.80
N HIS A 298 -16.20 3.07 8.03
CA HIS A 298 -15.68 1.79 7.58
C HIS A 298 -14.72 1.99 6.41
N ILE A 299 -13.43 1.85 6.66
CA ILE A 299 -12.38 2.13 5.69
C ILE A 299 -11.36 1.00 5.59
N ARG A 300 -10.59 1.04 4.52
CA ARG A 300 -9.44 0.17 4.27
C ARG A 300 -8.19 1.05 4.15
N LEU A 301 -7.14 0.72 4.89
CA LEU A 301 -5.87 1.43 4.89
C LEU A 301 -4.79 0.63 4.16
N GLU A 302 -4.16 1.25 3.18
CA GLU A 302 -3.09 0.66 2.36
C GLU A 302 -1.74 1.23 2.80
N SER A 303 -1.16 0.68 3.89
CA SER A 303 0.14 1.12 4.37
C SER A 303 0.91 0.00 5.07
N VAL A 304 2.24 0.12 5.07
CA VAL A 304 3.12 -0.82 5.80
C VAL A 304 2.84 -0.78 7.30
N GLN A 305 2.54 0.42 7.83
CA GLN A 305 2.18 0.58 9.24
C GLN A 305 0.91 -0.24 9.57
N ASN A 306 -0.18 -0.02 8.82
CA ASN A 306 -1.44 -0.75 9.02
C ASN A 306 -1.23 -2.27 8.93
N ALA A 307 -0.45 -2.73 7.94
CA ALA A 307 -0.13 -4.14 7.76
C ALA A 307 0.57 -4.73 9.01
N ASN A 308 1.54 -4.01 9.59
CA ASN A 308 2.30 -4.46 10.75
C ASN A 308 1.46 -4.41 12.05
N ASP A 309 0.66 -3.36 12.23
CA ASP A 309 -0.15 -3.20 13.45
C ASP A 309 -1.31 -4.22 13.49
N MET A 310 -2.01 -4.43 12.37
CA MET A 310 -3.02 -5.48 12.27
C MET A 310 -2.43 -6.88 12.47
N ALA A 311 -1.23 -7.14 11.91
CA ALA A 311 -0.52 -8.40 12.11
C ALA A 311 -0.23 -8.67 13.58
N ARG A 312 0.14 -7.63 14.34
CA ARG A 312 0.33 -7.72 15.78
C ARG A 312 -0.98 -8.03 16.51
N VAL A 313 -2.07 -7.32 16.18
CA VAL A 313 -3.38 -7.50 16.81
C VAL A 313 -3.88 -8.93 16.60
N ALA A 314 -3.88 -9.43 15.36
CA ALA A 314 -4.29 -10.80 15.05
C ALA A 314 -3.43 -11.85 15.76
N ALA A 315 -2.11 -11.68 15.77
CA ALA A 315 -1.20 -12.59 16.46
C ALA A 315 -1.44 -12.59 17.98
N MET A 316 -1.64 -11.42 18.60
CA MET A 316 -1.91 -11.32 20.03
C MET A 316 -3.25 -11.96 20.42
N HIS A 317 -4.29 -11.82 19.57
CA HIS A 317 -5.55 -12.52 19.79
C HIS A 317 -5.36 -14.05 19.75
N ILE A 318 -4.64 -14.58 18.77
CA ILE A 318 -4.34 -16.01 18.63
C ILE A 318 -3.54 -16.54 19.85
N LEU A 319 -2.66 -15.72 20.41
CA LEU A 319 -1.86 -16.03 21.60
C LEU A 319 -2.66 -15.94 22.92
N GLY A 320 -3.97 -15.66 22.87
CA GLY A 320 -4.80 -15.51 24.08
C GLY A 320 -4.55 -14.22 24.86
N LYS A 321 -3.96 -13.21 24.23
CA LYS A 321 -3.68 -11.88 24.78
C LYS A 321 -4.33 -10.80 23.90
N PRO A 322 -5.67 -10.77 23.78
CA PRO A 322 -6.38 -9.90 22.86
C PRO A 322 -6.08 -8.43 23.13
N MET A 323 -5.97 -7.67 22.06
CA MET A 323 -5.87 -6.21 22.04
C MET A 323 -6.67 -5.67 20.88
N ASP A 324 -7.16 -4.44 21.00
CA ASP A 324 -7.87 -3.79 19.91
C ASP A 324 -6.93 -3.03 18.99
N TYR A 325 -7.32 -2.91 17.74
CA TYR A 325 -6.65 -2.09 16.73
C TYR A 325 -7.09 -0.63 16.90
N ASP A 326 -6.18 0.20 17.40
CA ASP A 326 -6.39 1.63 17.64
C ASP A 326 -5.23 2.50 17.11
N ALA A 327 -4.39 1.93 16.25
CA ALA A 327 -3.19 2.60 15.77
C ALA A 327 -3.50 3.86 14.95
N VAL A 328 -2.81 4.97 15.27
CA VAL A 328 -2.87 6.19 14.45
C VAL A 328 -2.33 5.90 13.07
N PRO A 329 -3.12 6.11 12.00
CA PRO A 329 -2.64 5.92 10.64
C PRO A 329 -1.45 6.81 10.33
N TRP A 330 -0.44 6.26 9.68
CA TRP A 330 0.66 7.04 9.14
C TRP A 330 1.22 6.40 7.87
N PHE A 331 1.84 7.25 7.04
CA PHE A 331 2.37 6.86 5.74
C PHE A 331 3.59 7.72 5.41
N TRP A 332 4.41 7.29 4.47
CA TRP A 332 5.51 8.09 3.93
C TRP A 332 5.63 7.91 2.42
N SER A 333 6.16 8.94 1.76
CA SER A 333 6.56 8.90 0.36
C SER A 333 7.86 9.67 0.17
N ASN A 334 8.79 9.09 -0.58
CA ASN A 334 10.04 9.77 -0.96
C ASN A 334 10.02 9.98 -2.48
N GLN A 335 10.11 11.23 -2.89
CA GLN A 335 10.13 11.62 -4.30
C GLN A 335 11.25 12.64 -4.50
N TYR A 336 12.19 12.38 -5.39
CA TYR A 336 13.43 13.15 -5.51
C TYR A 336 14.21 13.17 -4.18
N ASP A 337 14.42 14.36 -3.61
CA ASP A 337 15.01 14.61 -2.29
C ASP A 337 13.96 15.02 -1.22
N LEU A 338 12.68 14.95 -1.57
CA LEU A 338 11.56 15.25 -0.69
C LEU A 338 11.17 14.02 0.14
N LYS A 339 11.06 14.21 1.44
CA LYS A 339 10.57 13.22 2.39
C LYS A 339 9.21 13.67 2.90
N LEU A 340 8.15 13.07 2.41
CA LEU A 340 6.81 13.26 2.95
C LEU A 340 6.56 12.22 4.06
N GLN A 341 6.06 12.70 5.19
CA GLN A 341 5.52 11.86 6.26
C GLN A 341 4.13 12.39 6.61
N THR A 342 3.14 11.51 6.58
CA THR A 342 1.77 11.84 6.94
C THR A 342 1.38 11.11 8.22
N VAL A 343 0.55 11.71 9.05
CA VAL A 343 -0.03 11.09 10.25
C VAL A 343 -1.44 11.59 10.47
N GLY A 344 -2.34 10.68 10.88
CA GLY A 344 -3.77 10.92 10.94
C GLY A 344 -4.45 10.78 9.58
N LEU A 345 -5.70 11.17 9.50
CA LEU A 345 -6.51 11.17 8.28
C LEU A 345 -7.11 12.56 8.07
N SER A 346 -6.78 13.20 6.97
CA SER A 346 -7.23 14.57 6.68
C SER A 346 -8.66 14.66 6.15
N THR A 347 -9.34 13.53 5.94
CA THR A 347 -10.71 13.51 5.42
C THR A 347 -11.66 14.29 6.34
N GLY A 348 -12.40 15.24 5.77
CA GLY A 348 -13.38 16.02 6.51
C GLY A 348 -12.81 17.19 7.32
N PHE A 349 -11.55 17.61 7.06
CA PHE A 349 -11.01 18.84 7.65
C PHE A 349 -11.78 20.06 7.19
N ASP A 350 -11.92 21.07 8.06
CA ASP A 350 -12.55 22.36 7.82
C ASP A 350 -11.56 23.52 7.80
N ASP A 351 -10.37 23.33 8.40
CA ASP A 351 -9.26 24.29 8.37
C ASP A 351 -7.94 23.61 8.12
N CYS A 352 -7.01 24.31 7.48
CA CYS A 352 -5.67 23.83 7.19
C CYS A 352 -4.63 24.92 7.49
N VAL A 353 -3.77 24.66 8.44
CA VAL A 353 -2.73 25.58 8.88
C VAL A 353 -1.39 25.22 8.25
N LEU A 354 -0.81 26.16 7.51
CA LEU A 354 0.55 26.05 6.98
C LEU A 354 1.55 26.42 8.07
N ARG A 355 2.56 25.57 8.26
CA ARG A 355 3.65 25.73 9.19
C ARG A 355 4.99 25.59 8.48
N GLY A 356 5.81 26.62 8.44
CA GLY A 356 7.05 26.68 7.64
C GLY A 356 6.81 27.23 6.24
N ASP A 357 7.76 27.02 5.33
CA ASP A 357 7.73 27.62 3.99
C ASP A 357 7.85 26.56 2.89
N PRO A 358 6.83 26.41 2.02
CA PRO A 358 6.92 25.56 0.84
C PRO A 358 8.04 25.95 -0.13
N ALA A 359 8.42 27.25 -0.21
CA ALA A 359 9.52 27.69 -1.07
C ALA A 359 10.88 27.17 -0.58
N GLU A 360 11.04 26.99 0.73
CA GLU A 360 12.20 26.35 1.35
C GLU A 360 12.12 24.81 1.29
N ARG A 361 11.02 24.25 0.71
CA ARG A 361 10.77 22.82 0.62
C ARG A 361 10.80 22.12 2.00
N SER A 362 10.41 22.86 3.05
CA SER A 362 10.44 22.43 4.45
C SER A 362 9.25 23.03 5.20
N PHE A 363 8.14 22.30 5.24
CA PHE A 363 6.88 22.76 5.83
C PHE A 363 6.01 21.61 6.31
N SER A 364 5.00 21.94 7.10
CA SER A 364 3.93 21.02 7.51
C SER A 364 2.57 21.65 7.23
N LEU A 365 1.60 20.81 6.85
CA LEU A 365 0.19 21.16 6.74
C LEU A 365 -0.55 20.47 7.89
N ALA A 366 -1.10 21.26 8.80
CA ALA A 366 -1.90 20.77 9.91
C ALA A 366 -3.38 20.90 9.56
N TYR A 367 -4.07 19.77 9.53
CA TYR A 367 -5.50 19.68 9.21
C TYR A 367 -6.31 19.66 10.50
N LEU A 368 -7.22 20.60 10.63
CA LEU A 368 -8.10 20.74 11.78
C LEU A 368 -9.55 20.42 11.36
N ARG A 369 -10.31 19.92 12.32
CA ARG A 369 -11.77 19.80 12.22
C ARG A 369 -12.37 20.19 13.56
N ASP A 370 -13.25 21.21 13.54
CA ASP A 370 -13.80 21.82 14.76
C ASP A 370 -12.71 22.20 15.77
N GLY A 371 -11.55 22.69 15.27
CA GLY A 371 -10.38 23.04 16.08
C GLY A 371 -9.52 21.87 16.55
N GLN A 372 -9.95 20.62 16.39
CA GLN A 372 -9.16 19.45 16.72
C GLN A 372 -8.14 19.13 15.63
N LEU A 373 -6.90 18.88 15.98
CA LEU A 373 -5.88 18.41 15.04
C LEU A 373 -6.14 16.94 14.67
N ILE A 374 -6.53 16.68 13.40
CA ILE A 374 -6.87 15.35 12.90
C ILE A 374 -5.78 14.72 12.04
N ALA A 375 -4.95 15.53 11.36
CA ALA A 375 -3.87 15.03 10.52
C ALA A 375 -2.75 16.06 10.34
N LEU A 376 -1.56 15.56 9.95
CA LEU A 376 -0.42 16.34 9.51
C LEU A 376 0.22 15.72 8.27
N ASP A 377 0.53 16.58 7.30
CA ASP A 377 1.44 16.26 6.20
C ASP A 377 2.73 17.04 6.38
N CYS A 378 3.86 16.36 6.53
CA CYS A 378 5.16 16.94 6.83
C CYS A 378 6.13 16.70 5.68
N VAL A 379 6.52 17.74 4.97
CA VAL A 379 7.54 17.72 3.92
C VAL A 379 8.87 18.17 4.52
N ASN A 380 9.86 17.27 4.59
CA ASN A 380 11.17 17.50 5.19
C ASN A 380 11.13 18.02 6.66
N LYS A 381 10.04 17.75 7.40
CA LYS A 381 9.77 18.17 8.77
C LYS A 381 9.56 16.99 9.71
N THR A 382 10.54 16.10 9.82
CA THR A 382 10.46 14.88 10.64
C THR A 382 10.15 15.15 12.11
N LYS A 383 10.60 16.30 12.65
CA LYS A 383 10.32 16.69 14.04
C LYS A 383 8.83 16.98 14.24
N ASP A 384 8.20 17.71 13.31
CA ASP A 384 6.76 18.00 13.36
C ASP A 384 5.94 16.72 13.24
N TYR A 385 6.31 15.80 12.33
CA TYR A 385 5.68 14.47 12.23
C TYR A 385 5.72 13.72 13.57
N ALA A 386 6.89 13.63 14.21
CA ALA A 386 7.05 12.87 15.44
C ALA A 386 6.24 13.48 16.62
N GLN A 387 6.21 14.81 16.72
CA GLN A 387 5.48 15.51 17.78
C GLN A 387 3.98 15.57 17.51
N GLY A 388 3.59 15.79 16.26
CA GLY A 388 2.19 15.86 15.84
C GLY A 388 1.44 14.55 16.04
N ARG A 389 2.13 13.41 15.90
CA ARG A 389 1.54 12.11 16.21
C ARG A 389 0.99 12.05 17.64
N ALA A 390 1.71 12.62 18.62
CA ALA A 390 1.26 12.64 20.01
C ALA A 390 0.00 13.52 20.17
N LEU A 391 -0.05 14.68 19.50
CA LEU A 391 -1.20 15.58 19.54
C LEU A 391 -2.45 14.94 18.90
N ILE A 392 -2.29 14.26 17.76
CA ILE A 392 -3.39 13.54 17.08
C ILE A 392 -3.91 12.39 17.96
N THR A 393 -3.01 11.62 18.57
CA THR A 393 -3.39 10.54 19.50
C THR A 393 -4.16 11.08 20.70
N ALA A 394 -3.76 12.25 21.21
CA ALA A 394 -4.41 12.93 22.34
C ALA A 394 -5.70 13.66 21.92
N LYS A 395 -6.07 13.67 20.64
CA LYS A 395 -7.19 14.45 20.07
C LYS A 395 -7.12 15.93 20.50
N ALA A 396 -5.91 16.49 20.42
CA ALA A 396 -5.61 17.84 20.93
C ALA A 396 -6.30 18.93 20.09
N HIS A 397 -6.63 20.04 20.75
CA HIS A 397 -7.08 21.28 20.15
C HIS A 397 -5.98 22.33 20.31
N PRO A 398 -5.03 22.43 19.36
CA PRO A 398 -3.93 23.40 19.46
C PRO A 398 -4.41 24.82 19.16
N ASP A 399 -3.79 25.81 19.83
CA ASP A 399 -3.96 27.19 19.46
C ASP A 399 -3.50 27.41 18.00
N ARG A 400 -4.38 27.98 17.18
CA ARG A 400 -4.19 28.09 15.73
C ARG A 400 -3.03 28.98 15.33
N GLU A 401 -2.82 30.12 16.05
CA GLU A 401 -1.77 31.08 15.73
C GLU A 401 -0.40 30.49 16.10
N GLN A 402 -0.30 29.87 17.27
CA GLN A 402 0.92 29.17 17.68
C GLN A 402 1.21 27.93 16.83
N LEU A 403 0.17 27.22 16.36
CA LEU A 403 0.33 26.10 15.44
C LEU A 403 0.97 26.54 14.11
N ALA A 404 0.67 27.75 13.63
CA ALA A 404 1.28 28.32 12.43
C ALA A 404 2.73 28.77 12.61
N ASP A 405 3.14 29.09 13.85
CA ASP A 405 4.47 29.58 14.17
C ASP A 405 5.50 28.44 14.08
N ALA A 406 6.34 28.45 13.04
CA ALA A 406 7.34 27.42 12.80
C ALA A 406 8.55 27.49 13.78
N ASP A 407 8.72 28.56 14.51
CA ASP A 407 9.78 28.73 15.52
C ASP A 407 9.42 28.01 16.83
N LEU A 408 8.12 27.87 17.14
CA LEU A 408 7.65 27.04 18.24
C LEU A 408 7.69 25.56 17.85
N THR A 409 8.08 24.68 18.75
CA THR A 409 7.88 23.24 18.51
C THR A 409 6.43 22.85 18.79
N LEU A 410 5.92 21.80 18.14
CA LEU A 410 4.53 21.35 18.37
C LEU A 410 4.25 20.92 19.82
N LYS A 411 5.30 20.68 20.63
CA LYS A 411 5.16 20.42 22.07
C LYS A 411 4.93 21.69 22.90
N GLU A 412 5.34 22.85 22.36
CA GLU A 412 5.21 24.14 23.02
C GLU A 412 3.91 24.86 22.66
N VAL A 413 3.21 24.39 21.63
CA VAL A 413 1.91 24.92 21.22
C VAL A 413 0.90 24.71 22.33
N ALA A 414 0.26 25.80 22.77
CA ALA A 414 -0.81 25.75 23.77
C ALA A 414 -2.01 24.95 23.25
N LEU A 415 -2.67 24.24 24.15
CA LEU A 415 -3.93 23.56 23.87
C LEU A 415 -5.08 24.41 24.43
N VAL A 416 -6.18 24.50 23.65
CA VAL A 416 -7.35 25.35 23.95
C VAL A 416 -8.49 24.48 24.47
#